data_b0f4eebedffca496b850c15bc3a8ddb8
#
_entry.id   b0f4eebedffca496b850c15bc3a8ddb8
#
_cell.length_a   1.000
_cell.length_b   1.000
_cell.length_c   1.000
_cell.angle_alpha   90.00
_cell.angle_beta   90.00
_cell.angle_gamma   90.00
#
_symmetry.space_group_name_H-M   'P 1'
#
loop_
_entity.id
_entity.type
_entity.pdbx_description
1 polymer ?
#
loop_
_entity_poly.entity_id
_entity_poly.type
_entity_poly.pdbx_seq_one_letter_code
_entity_poly.pdbx_strand_id
1 'polypeptide(L)'
;MTTPPANHAALLARRARVLAPTYQLFYEQPLQIVRAEDVWMYDESGRRYLDAYNNVPVVGHCHPQVVEALARQARTVNTHTRYLAEQPLQLAEELLATLPPELGSAIFTCTGSEANDLAVRISKAVTGGSGFIVTEFAYHGATDVIAGMSPEDGNPLGPGVYTVPPPLGAAGDGDFGAQVGACLERMRADGVRLAAMLVDTIFASDGVVPEPRGFLADAVRRVHEAGGLFIADEVQPGFGRLGEAMWGFQRHGVVPDLVTTGKPMGNGHPIAAVAGRAGVFAEFARGRRYFNTYGGNSVSCAAALAVLQVIRAENLLANAQRSGEYLRRGLRELALRHTAIREVRGAGLFIGVELGANSASGLGGAAETRRIVNAMCRRGVLVGSTGRNANVLKIRPPLTLEPQHADLLLDALDQSLQSRV
;
A
#
# COMPACT_ATOMS: atom_id res chain seq x y z
N MET A 1 8.18 28.06 -18.89
CA MET A 1 8.85 26.75 -18.80
C MET A 1 10.34 27.00 -18.68
N THR A 2 10.95 26.70 -17.54
CA THR A 2 12.40 26.81 -17.35
C THR A 2 13.06 25.61 -18.02
N THR A 3 14.07 25.83 -18.85
CA THR A 3 14.87 24.78 -19.49
C THR A 3 15.57 23.96 -18.38
N PRO A 4 15.45 22.62 -18.36
CA PRO A 4 16.15 21.82 -17.38
C PRO A 4 17.66 22.01 -17.43
N PRO A 5 18.38 21.89 -16.30
CA PRO A 5 19.84 21.93 -16.32
C PRO A 5 20.42 20.92 -17.32
N ALA A 6 21.55 21.24 -17.95
CA ALA A 6 22.15 20.40 -18.99
C ALA A 6 22.37 18.93 -18.55
N ASN A 7 22.63 18.71 -17.25
CA ASN A 7 22.77 17.37 -16.67
C ASN A 7 21.46 16.59 -16.65
N HIS A 8 20.33 17.26 -16.40
CA HIS A 8 19.00 16.66 -16.35
C HIS A 8 18.55 16.12 -17.72
N ALA A 9 18.75 16.90 -18.79
CA ALA A 9 18.47 16.46 -20.16
C ALA A 9 19.32 15.24 -20.56
N ALA A 10 20.59 15.23 -20.18
CA ALA A 10 21.48 14.10 -20.43
C ALA A 10 21.05 12.83 -19.68
N LEU A 11 20.59 12.94 -18.43
CA LEU A 11 20.03 11.81 -17.66
C LEU A 11 18.76 11.27 -18.28
N LEU A 12 17.84 12.12 -18.74
CA LEU A 12 16.62 11.70 -19.43
C LEU A 12 16.94 10.96 -20.73
N ALA A 13 17.87 11.48 -21.56
CA ALA A 13 18.31 10.84 -22.78
C ALA A 13 18.97 9.48 -22.49
N ARG A 14 19.83 9.41 -21.47
CA ARG A 14 20.46 8.15 -21.03
C ARG A 14 19.40 7.15 -20.53
N ARG A 15 18.45 7.60 -19.73
CA ARG A 15 17.32 6.79 -19.23
C ARG A 15 16.51 6.17 -20.39
N ALA A 16 16.11 7.00 -21.36
CA ALA A 16 15.33 6.55 -22.51
C ALA A 16 16.05 5.50 -23.36
N ARG A 17 17.38 5.51 -23.35
CA ARG A 17 18.20 4.54 -24.10
C ARG A 17 18.32 3.18 -23.40
N VAL A 18 18.33 3.14 -22.04
CA VAL A 18 18.74 1.93 -21.29
C VAL A 18 17.62 1.32 -20.45
N LEU A 19 16.54 2.04 -20.18
CA LEU A 19 15.38 1.53 -19.45
C LEU A 19 14.19 1.32 -20.38
N ALA A 20 13.43 0.26 -20.12
CA ALA A 20 12.23 -0.03 -20.89
C ALA A 20 11.20 1.13 -20.80
N PRO A 21 10.44 1.41 -21.88
CA PRO A 21 9.48 2.53 -21.92
C PRO A 21 8.36 2.43 -20.87
N THR A 22 8.12 1.24 -20.32
CA THR A 22 7.17 0.98 -19.24
C THR A 22 7.56 1.64 -17.91
N TYR A 23 8.84 1.99 -17.71
CA TYR A 23 9.30 2.76 -16.55
C TYR A 23 8.96 4.25 -16.71
N GLN A 24 7.75 4.64 -16.41
CA GLN A 24 7.30 6.02 -16.52
C GLN A 24 7.77 6.88 -15.34
N LEU A 25 8.07 8.15 -15.61
CA LEU A 25 8.31 9.15 -14.58
C LEU A 25 6.98 9.75 -14.12
N PHE A 26 6.88 10.07 -12.85
CA PHE A 26 5.59 10.37 -12.22
C PHE A 26 5.10 11.80 -12.47
N TYR A 27 6.01 12.80 -12.40
CA TYR A 27 5.67 14.21 -12.56
C TYR A 27 5.97 14.71 -13.97
N GLU A 28 5.20 15.72 -14.45
CA GLU A 28 5.44 16.38 -15.76
C GLU A 28 6.85 16.95 -15.86
N GLN A 29 7.35 17.52 -14.75
CA GLN A 29 8.75 17.89 -14.61
C GLN A 29 9.43 16.83 -13.75
N PRO A 30 10.19 15.92 -14.35
CA PRO A 30 10.87 14.87 -13.62
C PRO A 30 11.80 15.44 -12.54
N LEU A 31 11.83 14.80 -11.38
CA LEU A 31 12.70 15.18 -10.28
C LEU A 31 13.93 14.29 -10.26
N GLN A 32 15.11 14.89 -10.08
CA GLN A 32 16.34 14.16 -9.77
C GLN A 32 16.57 14.23 -8.26
N ILE A 33 16.06 13.25 -7.52
CA ILE A 33 16.25 13.17 -6.08
C ILE A 33 17.64 12.60 -5.79
N VAL A 34 18.42 13.31 -4.97
CA VAL A 34 19.82 12.95 -4.64
C VAL A 34 20.04 12.68 -3.16
N ARG A 35 19.11 13.11 -2.29
CA ARG A 35 19.15 12.89 -0.84
C ARG A 35 17.75 12.85 -0.28
N ALA A 36 17.57 12.10 0.81
CA ALA A 36 16.34 12.12 1.57
C ALA A 36 16.63 11.94 3.06
N GLU A 37 15.78 12.49 3.93
CA GLU A 37 15.88 12.42 5.38
C GLU A 37 14.52 12.67 6.01
N ASP A 38 14.09 11.77 6.89
CA ASP A 38 12.78 11.81 7.54
C ASP A 38 11.62 11.98 6.52
N VAL A 39 10.84 13.04 6.56
CA VAL A 39 9.74 13.35 5.63
C VAL A 39 10.19 14.11 4.38
N TRP A 40 11.49 14.40 4.25
CA TRP A 40 12.01 15.28 3.22
C TRP A 40 12.81 14.54 2.14
N MET A 41 12.61 14.94 0.90
CA MET A 41 13.44 14.58 -0.26
C MET A 41 14.07 15.84 -0.85
N TYR A 42 15.29 15.72 -1.40
CA TYR A 42 16.05 16.86 -1.92
C TYR A 42 16.51 16.56 -3.34
N ASP A 43 16.32 17.53 -4.25
CA ASP A 43 16.85 17.46 -5.60
C ASP A 43 18.32 17.93 -5.67
N GLU A 44 18.89 17.88 -6.88
CA GLU A 44 20.28 18.26 -7.16
C GLU A 44 20.58 19.75 -6.94
N SER A 45 19.54 20.60 -6.89
CA SER A 45 19.69 22.01 -6.57
C SER A 45 19.67 22.28 -5.06
N GLY A 46 19.40 21.26 -4.26
CA GLY A 46 19.21 21.39 -2.82
C GLY A 46 17.79 21.78 -2.41
N ARG A 47 16.88 21.90 -3.34
CA ARG A 47 15.47 22.17 -3.03
C ARG A 47 14.86 20.97 -2.34
N ARG A 48 14.13 21.23 -1.25
CA ARG A 48 13.45 20.17 -0.48
C ARG A 48 11.99 20.02 -0.93
N TYR A 49 11.52 18.79 -0.81
CA TYR A 49 10.15 18.37 -1.08
C TYR A 49 9.63 17.57 0.11
N LEU A 50 8.45 17.94 0.62
CA LEU A 50 7.72 17.12 1.59
C LEU A 50 7.19 15.86 0.88
N ASP A 51 7.61 14.70 1.33
CA ASP A 51 7.12 13.43 0.81
C ASP A 51 5.79 13.07 1.45
N ALA A 52 4.70 13.35 0.76
CA ALA A 52 3.37 12.89 1.12
C ALA A 52 2.85 11.79 0.17
N TYR A 53 3.74 11.19 -0.64
CA TYR A 53 3.42 10.16 -1.61
C TYR A 53 3.89 8.76 -1.19
N ASN A 54 5.13 8.64 -0.68
CA ASN A 54 5.78 7.35 -0.49
C ASN A 54 5.28 6.58 0.73
N ASN A 55 4.69 5.42 0.49
CA ASN A 55 4.32 4.47 1.53
C ASN A 55 5.48 3.55 1.96
N VAL A 56 6.66 3.72 1.39
CA VAL A 56 7.82 2.84 1.59
C VAL A 56 8.65 3.24 2.81
N PRO A 57 9.12 4.49 2.96
CA PRO A 57 9.90 4.91 4.12
C PRO A 57 8.98 5.20 5.33
N VAL A 58 8.40 4.13 5.89
CA VAL A 58 7.36 4.24 6.91
C VAL A 58 7.81 4.96 8.18
N VAL A 59 9.08 4.77 8.57
CA VAL A 59 9.70 5.43 9.73
C VAL A 59 10.56 6.64 9.35
N GLY A 60 10.33 7.20 8.16
CA GLY A 60 11.12 8.29 7.60
C GLY A 60 12.26 7.81 6.72
N HIS A 61 12.64 8.66 5.75
CA HIS A 61 13.75 8.37 4.85
C HIS A 61 15.08 8.28 5.64
N CYS A 62 15.89 7.29 5.27
CA CYS A 62 17.24 7.10 5.80
C CYS A 62 17.30 7.07 7.34
N HIS A 63 16.29 6.50 8.01
CA HIS A 63 16.24 6.44 9.47
C HIS A 63 17.52 5.81 10.03
N PRO A 64 18.26 6.49 10.94
CA PRO A 64 19.61 6.06 11.36
C PRO A 64 19.66 4.65 11.91
N GLN A 65 18.67 4.25 12.73
CA GLN A 65 18.61 2.91 13.32
C GLN A 65 18.44 1.82 12.26
N VAL A 66 17.65 2.08 11.20
CA VAL A 66 17.46 1.12 10.10
C VAL A 66 18.74 1.01 9.27
N VAL A 67 19.36 2.15 8.92
CA VAL A 67 20.61 2.19 8.15
C VAL A 67 21.73 1.45 8.89
N GLU A 68 21.89 1.69 10.20
CA GLU A 68 22.92 1.03 11.01
C GLU A 68 22.66 -0.48 11.15
N ALA A 69 21.41 -0.91 11.34
CA ALA A 69 21.05 -2.31 11.42
C ALA A 69 21.43 -3.05 10.11
N LEU A 70 21.10 -2.47 8.95
CA LEU A 70 21.49 -2.96 7.63
C LEU A 70 23.02 -3.07 7.51
N ALA A 71 23.75 -1.99 7.81
CA ALA A 71 25.19 -1.92 7.65
C ALA A 71 25.92 -2.92 8.55
N ARG A 72 25.50 -3.02 9.82
CA ARG A 72 26.07 -3.96 10.79
C ARG A 72 25.86 -5.40 10.35
N GLN A 73 24.63 -5.76 9.96
CA GLN A 73 24.34 -7.13 9.54
C GLN A 73 25.05 -7.49 8.25
N ALA A 74 25.15 -6.57 7.28
CA ALA A 74 25.84 -6.80 6.02
C ALA A 74 27.35 -7.03 6.20
N ARG A 75 27.97 -6.45 7.21
CA ARG A 75 29.38 -6.71 7.58
C ARG A 75 29.57 -8.07 8.25
N THR A 76 28.52 -8.67 8.79
CA THR A 76 28.60 -9.95 9.53
C THR A 76 28.31 -11.13 8.60
N VAL A 77 27.12 -11.22 8.11
CA VAL A 77 26.68 -12.29 7.18
C VAL A 77 25.39 -11.86 6.47
N ASN A 78 25.30 -12.18 5.20
CA ASN A 78 24.09 -12.06 4.40
C ASN A 78 23.87 -13.38 3.64
N THR A 79 22.95 -14.21 4.14
CA THR A 79 22.69 -15.53 3.57
C THR A 79 21.21 -15.90 3.67
N HIS A 80 20.84 -17.01 3.03
CA HIS A 80 19.45 -17.49 2.93
C HIS A 80 19.03 -18.32 4.16
N THR A 81 17.73 -18.61 4.27
CA THR A 81 17.08 -19.31 5.39
C THR A 81 17.38 -20.81 5.53
N ARG A 82 18.28 -21.38 4.72
CA ARG A 82 18.69 -22.78 4.86
C ARG A 82 19.71 -23.03 5.98
N TYR A 83 20.25 -21.95 6.56
CA TYR A 83 21.10 -22.01 7.74
C TYR A 83 20.31 -21.52 8.95
N LEU A 84 20.64 -22.02 10.14
CA LEU A 84 20.14 -21.45 11.38
C LEU A 84 20.69 -20.02 11.53
N ALA A 85 19.79 -19.06 11.67
CA ALA A 85 20.12 -17.66 11.85
C ALA A 85 19.11 -17.01 12.81
N GLU A 86 19.59 -16.14 13.66
CA GLU A 86 18.79 -15.48 14.69
C GLU A 86 17.80 -14.46 14.08
N GLN A 87 18.26 -13.67 13.07
CA GLN A 87 17.51 -12.55 12.52
C GLN A 87 16.12 -12.94 11.95
N PRO A 88 15.98 -13.99 11.12
CA PRO A 88 14.66 -14.37 10.62
C PRO A 88 13.75 -14.92 11.73
N LEU A 89 14.29 -15.54 12.79
CA LEU A 89 13.50 -16.01 13.92
C LEU A 89 12.97 -14.82 14.73
N GLN A 90 13.85 -13.91 15.14
CA GLN A 90 13.46 -12.68 15.85
C GLN A 90 12.45 -11.86 15.06
N LEU A 91 12.66 -11.70 13.75
CA LEU A 91 11.69 -10.99 12.91
C LEU A 91 10.34 -11.70 12.88
N ALA A 92 10.32 -13.03 12.76
CA ALA A 92 9.06 -13.78 12.76
C ALA A 92 8.33 -13.61 14.09
N GLU A 93 9.04 -13.74 15.22
CA GLU A 93 8.49 -13.56 16.56
C GLU A 93 7.93 -12.18 16.78
N GLU A 94 8.69 -11.12 16.45
CA GLU A 94 8.27 -9.70 16.59
C GLU A 94 7.10 -9.36 15.66
N LEU A 95 7.10 -9.87 14.43
CA LEU A 95 6.02 -9.66 13.46
C LEU A 95 4.73 -10.35 13.93
N LEU A 96 4.82 -11.64 14.30
CA LEU A 96 3.67 -12.41 14.74
C LEU A 96 3.09 -11.88 16.06
N ALA A 97 3.91 -11.33 16.95
CA ALA A 97 3.44 -10.66 18.17
C ALA A 97 2.57 -9.43 17.92
N THR A 98 2.59 -8.86 16.70
CA THR A 98 1.70 -7.74 16.30
C THR A 98 0.37 -8.22 15.70
N LEU A 99 0.22 -9.51 15.44
CA LEU A 99 -0.93 -10.13 14.79
C LEU A 99 -1.83 -10.84 15.84
N PRO A 100 -3.08 -11.14 15.50
CA PRO A 100 -3.91 -12.03 16.31
C PRO A 100 -3.24 -13.38 16.54
N PRO A 101 -3.42 -14.02 17.73
CA PRO A 101 -2.71 -15.25 18.10
C PRO A 101 -3.00 -16.45 17.19
N GLU A 102 -4.08 -16.41 16.42
CA GLU A 102 -4.42 -17.41 15.41
C GLU A 102 -3.44 -17.44 14.24
N LEU A 103 -2.72 -16.34 14.00
CA LEU A 103 -1.73 -16.19 12.92
C LEU A 103 -0.34 -16.49 13.45
N GLY A 104 -0.02 -17.79 13.56
CA GLY A 104 1.16 -18.28 14.28
C GLY A 104 2.37 -18.67 13.42
N SER A 105 2.36 -18.39 12.11
CA SER A 105 3.48 -18.75 11.21
C SER A 105 3.69 -17.67 10.14
N ALA A 106 4.94 -17.54 9.65
CA ALA A 106 5.29 -16.62 8.59
C ALA A 106 6.31 -17.21 7.59
N ILE A 107 6.23 -16.78 6.34
CA ILE A 107 7.23 -17.02 5.29
C ILE A 107 7.64 -15.64 4.74
N PHE A 108 8.95 -15.40 4.62
CA PHE A 108 9.49 -14.16 4.07
C PHE A 108 9.72 -14.26 2.57
N THR A 109 9.46 -13.16 1.86
CA THR A 109 9.71 -12.95 0.44
C THR A 109 10.43 -11.60 0.25
N CYS A 110 10.68 -11.19 -1.01
CA CYS A 110 11.36 -9.92 -1.27
C CYS A 110 10.40 -8.78 -1.59
N THR A 111 9.22 -9.09 -2.12
CA THR A 111 8.23 -8.09 -2.58
C THR A 111 6.82 -8.48 -2.18
N GLY A 112 5.93 -7.48 -2.07
CA GLY A 112 4.50 -7.74 -1.88
C GLY A 112 3.89 -8.56 -3.01
N SER A 113 4.39 -8.42 -4.25
CA SER A 113 3.96 -9.26 -5.39
C SER A 113 4.25 -10.73 -5.16
N GLU A 114 5.48 -11.07 -4.68
CA GLU A 114 5.84 -12.44 -4.33
C GLU A 114 5.03 -12.96 -3.12
N ALA A 115 4.75 -12.09 -2.14
CA ALA A 115 3.93 -12.45 -0.98
C ALA A 115 2.50 -12.80 -1.39
N ASN A 116 1.88 -11.97 -2.23
CA ASN A 116 0.54 -12.22 -2.76
C ASN A 116 0.51 -13.48 -3.66
N ASP A 117 1.51 -13.67 -4.53
CA ASP A 117 1.65 -14.88 -5.36
C ASP A 117 1.74 -16.14 -4.50
N LEU A 118 2.56 -16.10 -3.45
CA LEU A 118 2.68 -17.20 -2.50
C LEU A 118 1.36 -17.45 -1.75
N ALA A 119 0.64 -16.42 -1.32
CA ALA A 119 -0.66 -16.53 -0.67
C ALA A 119 -1.70 -17.17 -1.60
N VAL A 120 -1.73 -16.80 -2.88
CA VAL A 120 -2.55 -17.43 -3.91
C VAL A 120 -2.19 -18.91 -4.07
N ARG A 121 -0.90 -19.23 -4.15
CA ARG A 121 -0.41 -20.61 -4.26
C ARG A 121 -0.78 -21.45 -3.04
N ILE A 122 -0.67 -20.88 -1.83
CA ILE A 122 -1.09 -21.52 -0.58
C ILE A 122 -2.61 -21.79 -0.63
N SER A 123 -3.42 -20.81 -0.98
CA SER A 123 -4.87 -20.92 -1.02
C SER A 123 -5.35 -22.00 -1.98
N LYS A 124 -4.81 -22.06 -3.20
CA LYS A 124 -5.09 -23.15 -4.16
C LYS A 124 -4.75 -24.52 -3.59
N ALA A 125 -3.62 -24.63 -2.93
CA ALA A 125 -3.14 -25.90 -2.40
C ALA A 125 -3.98 -26.43 -1.22
N VAL A 126 -4.45 -25.52 -0.37
CA VAL A 126 -5.19 -25.85 0.86
C VAL A 126 -6.67 -26.09 0.56
N THR A 127 -7.29 -25.26 -0.28
CA THR A 127 -8.73 -25.38 -0.57
C THR A 127 -9.04 -26.31 -1.74
N GLY A 128 -8.07 -26.56 -2.63
CA GLY A 128 -8.30 -27.22 -3.90
C GLY A 128 -9.14 -26.38 -4.88
N GLY A 129 -9.43 -25.12 -4.54
CA GLY A 129 -10.13 -24.16 -5.41
C GLY A 129 -9.19 -23.51 -6.43
N SER A 130 -9.78 -22.93 -7.47
CA SER A 130 -9.07 -22.18 -8.53
C SER A 130 -9.58 -20.76 -8.68
N GLY A 131 -10.72 -20.40 -8.06
CA GLY A 131 -11.36 -19.13 -8.17
C GLY A 131 -10.87 -18.12 -7.13
N PHE A 132 -10.80 -16.86 -7.53
CA PHE A 132 -10.41 -15.73 -6.68
C PHE A 132 -11.38 -14.58 -6.83
N ILE A 133 -11.62 -13.88 -5.72
CA ILE A 133 -12.40 -12.64 -5.70
C ILE A 133 -11.46 -11.48 -5.35
N VAL A 134 -11.47 -10.43 -6.17
CA VAL A 134 -10.77 -9.15 -5.96
C VAL A 134 -11.73 -7.99 -6.23
N THR A 135 -11.35 -6.75 -5.90
CA THR A 135 -12.16 -5.58 -6.31
C THR A 135 -11.92 -5.19 -7.76
N GLU A 136 -12.87 -4.46 -8.35
CA GLU A 136 -12.85 -4.08 -9.78
C GLU A 136 -11.67 -3.20 -10.19
N PHE A 137 -11.03 -2.54 -9.21
CA PHE A 137 -9.89 -1.66 -9.47
C PHE A 137 -8.72 -1.98 -8.53
N ALA A 138 -8.59 -3.23 -8.10
CA ALA A 138 -7.51 -3.68 -7.21
C ALA A 138 -6.13 -3.60 -7.88
N TYR A 139 -5.10 -3.43 -7.03
CA TYR A 139 -3.71 -3.65 -7.37
C TYR A 139 -3.02 -4.47 -6.29
N HIS A 140 -2.55 -5.66 -6.64
CA HIS A 140 -1.91 -6.59 -5.71
C HIS A 140 -0.47 -6.95 -6.09
N GLY A 141 0.02 -6.47 -7.24
CA GLY A 141 1.40 -6.68 -7.66
C GLY A 141 1.56 -7.04 -9.13
N ALA A 142 2.81 -7.39 -9.51
CA ALA A 142 3.26 -7.44 -10.89
C ALA A 142 3.79 -8.83 -11.34
N THR A 143 3.68 -9.90 -10.52
CA THR A 143 3.93 -11.27 -11.01
C THR A 143 2.78 -11.70 -11.93
N ASP A 144 3.00 -12.62 -12.84
CA ASP A 144 2.02 -13.01 -13.86
C ASP A 144 0.63 -13.34 -13.28
N VAL A 145 0.60 -14.19 -12.24
CA VAL A 145 -0.66 -14.56 -11.56
C VAL A 145 -1.30 -13.36 -10.87
N ILE A 146 -0.51 -12.51 -10.21
CA ILE A 146 -1.01 -11.35 -9.47
C ILE A 146 -1.36 -10.19 -10.39
N ALA A 147 -0.68 -10.04 -11.53
CA ALA A 147 -1.08 -9.08 -12.58
C ALA A 147 -2.49 -9.38 -13.09
N GLY A 148 -2.84 -10.66 -13.26
CA GLY A 148 -4.21 -11.10 -13.56
C GLY A 148 -5.25 -10.85 -12.44
N MET A 149 -4.80 -10.42 -11.25
CA MET A 149 -5.62 -9.99 -10.11
C MET A 149 -5.50 -8.48 -9.82
N SER A 150 -4.85 -7.73 -10.72
CA SER A 150 -4.54 -6.30 -10.58
C SER A 150 -5.12 -5.49 -11.76
N PRO A 151 -6.45 -5.35 -11.84
CA PRO A 151 -7.09 -4.64 -12.95
C PRO A 151 -6.77 -3.13 -13.01
N GLU A 152 -6.25 -2.51 -11.91
CA GLU A 152 -5.79 -1.10 -11.91
C GLU A 152 -4.77 -0.84 -13.04
N ASP A 153 -3.87 -1.77 -13.31
CA ASP A 153 -2.82 -1.64 -14.34
C ASP A 153 -3.34 -1.85 -15.77
N GLY A 154 -4.64 -2.08 -15.95
CA GLY A 154 -5.24 -2.38 -17.26
C GLY A 154 -4.92 -3.79 -17.77
N ASN A 155 -4.42 -4.67 -16.93
CA ASN A 155 -4.21 -6.06 -17.27
C ASN A 155 -5.56 -6.80 -17.43
N PRO A 156 -5.68 -7.75 -18.35
CA PRO A 156 -6.84 -8.63 -18.40
C PRO A 156 -6.90 -9.49 -17.13
N LEU A 157 -8.11 -9.80 -16.68
CA LEU A 157 -8.31 -10.71 -15.56
C LEU A 157 -7.78 -12.10 -15.90
N GLY A 158 -7.08 -12.69 -14.95
CA GLY A 158 -6.59 -14.07 -15.05
C GLY A 158 -7.71 -15.11 -14.98
N PRO A 159 -7.44 -16.36 -15.39
CA PRO A 159 -8.41 -17.44 -15.30
C PRO A 159 -8.93 -17.64 -13.87
N GLY A 160 -10.25 -17.70 -13.72
CA GLY A 160 -10.90 -17.90 -12.43
C GLY A 160 -10.88 -16.66 -11.50
N VAL A 161 -10.48 -15.50 -11.98
CA VAL A 161 -10.54 -14.24 -11.22
C VAL A 161 -11.89 -13.57 -11.47
N TYR A 162 -12.61 -13.29 -10.40
CA TYR A 162 -13.89 -12.59 -10.36
C TYR A 162 -13.74 -11.27 -9.63
N THR A 163 -14.47 -10.27 -10.08
CA THR A 163 -14.44 -8.95 -9.47
C THR A 163 -15.75 -8.61 -8.75
N VAL A 164 -15.62 -7.81 -7.70
CA VAL A 164 -16.74 -7.17 -7.00
C VAL A 164 -16.51 -5.66 -6.98
N PRO A 165 -17.55 -4.83 -7.06
CA PRO A 165 -17.41 -3.40 -6.87
C PRO A 165 -16.80 -3.08 -5.49
N PRO A 166 -15.97 -2.01 -5.38
CA PRO A 166 -15.51 -1.54 -4.08
C PRO A 166 -16.70 -0.95 -3.28
N PRO A 167 -16.61 -0.91 -1.94
CA PRO A 167 -17.69 -0.37 -1.09
C PRO A 167 -17.72 1.18 -1.12
N LEU A 168 -17.86 1.77 -2.32
CA LEU A 168 -17.92 3.22 -2.53
C LEU A 168 -19.39 3.70 -2.52
N GLY A 169 -19.64 4.84 -1.85
CA GLY A 169 -20.89 5.57 -1.90
C GLY A 169 -21.40 6.00 -0.53
N ALA A 170 -21.91 7.23 -0.42
CA ALA A 170 -22.50 7.80 0.80
C ALA A 170 -23.78 7.08 1.25
N ALA A 171 -24.34 6.24 0.41
CA ALA A 171 -25.56 5.47 0.66
C ALA A 171 -25.30 3.97 0.80
N GLY A 172 -24.02 3.51 0.71
CA GLY A 172 -23.73 2.08 0.72
C GLY A 172 -24.55 1.35 -0.36
N ASP A 173 -24.44 1.76 -1.61
CA ASP A 173 -25.18 1.18 -2.75
C ASP A 173 -24.80 -0.30 -2.99
N GLY A 174 -24.72 -1.05 -1.97
CA GLY A 174 -24.49 -2.47 -1.92
C GLY A 174 -23.68 -2.83 -0.68
N ASP A 175 -24.30 -3.52 0.22
CA ASP A 175 -23.63 -4.29 1.25
C ASP A 175 -22.51 -5.10 0.56
N PHE A 176 -21.24 -4.77 0.87
CA PHE A 176 -20.08 -5.44 0.26
C PHE A 176 -20.16 -6.97 0.43
N GLY A 177 -20.70 -7.43 1.57
CA GLY A 177 -20.99 -8.84 1.81
C GLY A 177 -22.02 -9.40 0.81
N ALA A 178 -23.08 -8.66 0.51
CA ALA A 178 -24.07 -9.08 -0.49
C ALA A 178 -23.45 -9.16 -1.90
N GLN A 179 -22.58 -8.22 -2.27
CA GLN A 179 -21.87 -8.25 -3.56
C GLN A 179 -20.93 -9.45 -3.67
N VAL A 180 -20.20 -9.78 -2.59
CA VAL A 180 -19.38 -11.00 -2.50
C VAL A 180 -20.27 -12.22 -2.60
N GLY A 181 -21.43 -12.24 -1.93
CA GLY A 181 -22.43 -13.33 -2.04
C GLY A 181 -22.88 -13.55 -3.49
N ALA A 182 -23.28 -12.50 -4.18
CA ALA A 182 -23.67 -12.59 -5.61
C ALA A 182 -22.52 -13.07 -6.51
N CYS A 183 -21.28 -12.67 -6.20
CA CYS A 183 -20.10 -13.17 -6.88
C CYS A 183 -19.89 -14.66 -6.67
N LEU A 184 -20.06 -15.15 -5.46
CA LEU A 184 -19.97 -16.59 -5.12
C LEU A 184 -21.03 -17.42 -5.86
N GLU A 185 -22.26 -16.90 -6.03
CA GLU A 185 -23.28 -17.57 -6.84
C GLU A 185 -22.90 -17.65 -8.32
N ARG A 186 -22.31 -16.57 -8.89
CA ARG A 186 -21.76 -16.61 -10.27
C ARG A 186 -20.67 -17.67 -10.40
N MET A 187 -19.70 -17.72 -9.48
CA MET A 187 -18.64 -18.71 -9.47
C MET A 187 -19.20 -20.13 -9.42
N ARG A 188 -20.23 -20.36 -8.58
CA ARG A 188 -20.90 -21.67 -8.48
C ARG A 188 -21.57 -22.06 -9.80
N ALA A 189 -22.26 -21.10 -10.47
CA ALA A 189 -22.90 -21.34 -11.77
C ALA A 189 -21.87 -21.68 -12.86
N ASP A 190 -20.68 -21.08 -12.80
CA ASP A 190 -19.57 -21.35 -13.71
C ASP A 190 -18.79 -22.64 -13.35
N GLY A 191 -19.17 -23.33 -12.28
CA GLY A 191 -18.47 -24.52 -11.81
C GLY A 191 -17.08 -24.25 -11.21
N VAL A 192 -16.80 -22.99 -10.81
CA VAL A 192 -15.52 -22.56 -10.27
C VAL A 192 -15.57 -22.58 -8.74
N ARG A 193 -14.70 -23.40 -8.14
CA ARG A 193 -14.55 -23.47 -6.68
C ARG A 193 -13.68 -22.33 -6.17
N LEU A 194 -14.15 -21.60 -5.16
CA LEU A 194 -13.40 -20.52 -4.52
C LEU A 194 -12.11 -21.06 -3.85
N ALA A 195 -10.98 -20.40 -4.12
CA ALA A 195 -9.74 -20.57 -3.37
C ALA A 195 -9.59 -19.48 -2.31
N ALA A 196 -9.76 -18.22 -2.69
CA ALA A 196 -9.68 -17.11 -1.73
C ALA A 196 -10.35 -15.83 -2.26
N MET A 197 -10.66 -14.94 -1.32
CA MET A 197 -10.85 -13.52 -1.54
C MET A 197 -9.57 -12.78 -1.13
N LEU A 198 -9.02 -11.93 -2.01
CA LEU A 198 -7.84 -11.11 -1.78
C LEU A 198 -8.23 -9.64 -1.89
N VAL A 199 -8.09 -8.88 -0.80
CA VAL A 199 -8.40 -7.45 -0.77
C VAL A 199 -7.38 -6.67 0.05
N ASP A 200 -7.06 -5.46 -0.44
CA ASP A 200 -6.42 -4.40 0.33
C ASP A 200 -7.45 -3.82 1.30
N THR A 201 -7.17 -3.88 2.59
CA THR A 201 -8.15 -3.59 3.66
C THR A 201 -8.48 -2.10 3.82
N ILE A 202 -7.93 -1.21 3.00
CA ILE A 202 -8.34 0.21 2.87
C ILE A 202 -8.77 0.54 1.44
N PHE A 203 -8.75 -0.42 0.51
CA PHE A 203 -9.15 -0.23 -0.88
C PHE A 203 -8.42 0.95 -1.54
N ALA A 204 -7.08 0.93 -1.39
CA ALA A 204 -6.20 2.02 -1.74
C ALA A 204 -6.26 2.41 -3.22
N SER A 205 -6.36 1.43 -4.11
CA SER A 205 -6.45 1.61 -5.56
C SER A 205 -7.86 1.99 -5.99
N ASP A 206 -8.87 1.45 -5.32
CA ASP A 206 -10.28 1.77 -5.59
C ASP A 206 -10.66 3.21 -5.20
N GLY A 207 -9.83 3.92 -4.42
CA GLY A 207 -10.06 5.33 -4.08
C GLY A 207 -10.01 5.65 -2.58
N VAL A 208 -9.42 4.78 -1.78
CA VAL A 208 -9.27 4.92 -0.31
C VAL A 208 -10.62 4.87 0.39
N VAL A 209 -11.06 3.68 0.77
CA VAL A 209 -12.39 3.44 1.36
C VAL A 209 -12.25 2.82 2.76
N PRO A 210 -12.07 3.63 3.83
CA PRO A 210 -11.91 3.14 5.18
C PRO A 210 -13.21 2.83 5.91
N GLU A 211 -14.34 3.33 5.42
CA GLU A 211 -15.64 3.33 6.12
C GLU A 211 -16.74 2.60 5.33
N PRO A 212 -17.75 2.08 6.01
CA PRO A 212 -17.90 1.99 7.45
C PRO A 212 -16.99 0.92 8.06
N ARG A 213 -16.62 1.08 9.34
CA ARG A 213 -15.89 0.04 10.07
C ARG A 213 -16.67 -1.27 10.07
N GLY A 214 -15.98 -2.40 9.95
CA GLY A 214 -16.60 -3.73 10.04
C GLY A 214 -17.26 -4.23 8.77
N PHE A 215 -17.31 -3.47 7.68
CA PHE A 215 -18.00 -3.88 6.46
C PHE A 215 -17.45 -5.16 5.79
N LEU A 216 -16.20 -5.52 6.09
CA LEU A 216 -15.60 -6.77 5.60
C LEU A 216 -16.15 -8.01 6.31
N ALA A 217 -16.75 -7.89 7.49
CA ALA A 217 -17.09 -9.05 8.33
C ALA A 217 -18.06 -10.02 7.64
N ASP A 218 -19.12 -9.52 7.00
CA ASP A 218 -20.07 -10.37 6.28
C ASP A 218 -19.45 -11.01 5.04
N ALA A 219 -18.63 -10.27 4.30
CA ALA A 219 -17.91 -10.80 3.14
C ALA A 219 -16.97 -11.95 3.53
N VAL A 220 -16.18 -11.77 4.60
CA VAL A 220 -15.27 -12.81 5.12
C VAL A 220 -16.04 -14.04 5.58
N ARG A 221 -17.16 -13.86 6.31
CA ARG A 221 -18.01 -14.98 6.71
C ARG A 221 -18.51 -15.79 5.51
N ARG A 222 -19.01 -15.11 4.46
CA ARG A 222 -19.49 -15.79 3.22
C ARG A 222 -18.39 -16.52 2.48
N VAL A 223 -17.18 -15.97 2.44
CA VAL A 223 -15.98 -16.60 1.87
C VAL A 223 -15.66 -17.90 2.61
N HIS A 224 -15.67 -17.88 3.95
CA HIS A 224 -15.45 -19.08 4.76
C HIS A 224 -16.56 -20.12 4.60
N GLU A 225 -17.83 -19.70 4.54
CA GLU A 225 -18.96 -20.60 4.27
C GLU A 225 -18.87 -21.26 2.89
N ALA A 226 -18.27 -20.58 1.91
CA ALA A 226 -17.97 -21.14 0.58
C ALA A 226 -16.73 -22.04 0.55
N GLY A 227 -16.01 -22.21 1.67
CA GLY A 227 -14.79 -23.02 1.79
C GLY A 227 -13.54 -22.35 1.22
N GLY A 228 -13.57 -21.05 0.99
CA GLY A 228 -12.42 -20.24 0.60
C GLY A 228 -11.66 -19.64 1.77
N LEU A 229 -10.48 -19.06 1.49
CA LEU A 229 -9.69 -18.31 2.46
C LEU A 229 -9.86 -16.80 2.27
N PHE A 230 -9.67 -16.04 3.35
CA PHE A 230 -9.54 -14.60 3.30
C PHE A 230 -8.06 -14.21 3.40
N ILE A 231 -7.56 -13.52 2.37
CA ILE A 231 -6.22 -12.94 2.31
C ILE A 231 -6.34 -11.43 2.50
N ALA A 232 -5.79 -10.90 3.59
CA ALA A 232 -5.66 -9.46 3.80
C ALA A 232 -4.35 -8.98 3.18
N ASP A 233 -4.44 -8.17 2.13
CA ASP A 233 -3.29 -7.49 1.54
C ASP A 233 -2.98 -6.23 2.37
N GLU A 234 -2.04 -6.37 3.27
CA GLU A 234 -1.57 -5.31 4.18
C GLU A 234 -0.31 -4.59 3.65
N VAL A 235 0.03 -4.77 2.39
CA VAL A 235 1.18 -4.14 1.73
C VAL A 235 1.08 -2.61 1.73
N GLN A 236 -0.12 -2.05 1.73
CA GLN A 236 -0.33 -0.61 1.82
C GLN A 236 -0.85 -0.16 3.19
N PRO A 237 -1.89 -0.76 3.80
CA PRO A 237 -2.47 -0.30 5.05
C PRO A 237 -1.71 -0.71 6.31
N GLY A 238 -0.86 -1.72 6.24
CA GLY A 238 -0.13 -2.26 7.39
C GLY A 238 0.94 -1.34 7.98
N PHE A 239 1.60 -1.83 9.01
CA PHE A 239 2.67 -1.14 9.74
C PHE A 239 2.24 0.17 10.40
N GLY A 240 1.05 0.19 11.01
CA GLY A 240 0.56 1.33 11.77
C GLY A 240 0.06 2.51 10.93
N ARG A 241 0.00 2.36 9.60
CA ARG A 241 -0.40 3.40 8.65
C ARG A 241 -1.73 4.06 8.99
N LEU A 242 -2.70 3.27 9.47
CA LEU A 242 -4.05 3.75 9.82
C LEU A 242 -4.15 4.33 11.23
N GLY A 243 -3.08 4.27 12.03
CA GLY A 243 -2.98 4.89 13.35
C GLY A 243 -3.71 4.17 14.49
N GLU A 244 -4.75 3.41 14.19
CA GLU A 244 -5.61 2.76 15.18
C GLU A 244 -5.05 1.42 15.66
N ALA A 245 -4.39 0.70 14.75
CA ALA A 245 -3.78 -0.59 14.99
C ALA A 245 -2.61 -0.81 14.03
N MET A 246 -1.85 -1.88 14.23
CA MET A 246 -0.71 -2.24 13.37
C MET A 246 -1.15 -2.65 11.96
N TRP A 247 -2.36 -3.24 11.83
CA TRP A 247 -2.88 -3.83 10.60
C TRP A 247 -4.26 -3.30 10.25
N GLY A 248 -4.52 -3.07 8.96
CA GLY A 248 -5.77 -2.50 8.47
C GLY A 248 -6.98 -3.40 8.70
N PHE A 249 -6.83 -4.73 8.56
CA PHE A 249 -7.94 -5.66 8.80
C PHE A 249 -8.51 -5.60 10.23
N GLN A 250 -7.70 -5.18 11.22
CA GLN A 250 -8.15 -5.04 12.61
C GLN A 250 -9.25 -3.99 12.75
N ARG A 251 -9.29 -2.99 11.86
CA ARG A 251 -10.35 -1.99 11.78
C ARG A 251 -11.73 -2.62 11.49
N HIS A 252 -11.75 -3.74 10.82
CA HIS A 252 -12.97 -4.43 10.41
C HIS A 252 -13.38 -5.56 11.38
N GLY A 253 -12.62 -5.78 12.46
CA GLY A 253 -12.89 -6.82 13.44
C GLY A 253 -12.84 -8.25 12.87
N VAL A 254 -12.08 -8.45 11.81
CA VAL A 254 -11.90 -9.76 11.17
C VAL A 254 -10.50 -10.32 11.44
N VAL A 255 -10.39 -11.64 11.45
CA VAL A 255 -9.10 -12.34 11.48
C VAL A 255 -8.92 -13.05 10.14
N PRO A 256 -7.96 -12.65 9.32
CA PRO A 256 -7.71 -13.30 8.04
C PRO A 256 -7.08 -14.69 8.22
N ASP A 257 -7.11 -15.50 7.16
CA ASP A 257 -6.38 -16.76 7.12
C ASP A 257 -4.92 -16.54 6.74
N LEU A 258 -4.67 -15.57 5.84
CA LEU A 258 -3.35 -15.11 5.41
C LEU A 258 -3.30 -13.59 5.41
N VAL A 259 -2.18 -13.04 5.83
CA VAL A 259 -1.82 -11.62 5.75
C VAL A 259 -0.59 -11.50 4.87
N THR A 260 -0.64 -10.66 3.85
CA THR A 260 0.54 -10.32 3.05
C THR A 260 1.02 -8.92 3.39
N THR A 261 2.33 -8.72 3.45
CA THR A 261 2.95 -7.44 3.75
C THR A 261 4.17 -7.18 2.86
N GLY A 262 4.64 -5.95 2.83
CA GLY A 262 5.77 -5.56 1.97
C GLY A 262 6.14 -4.09 2.18
N LYS A 263 6.16 -3.30 1.14
CA LYS A 263 6.51 -1.85 1.08
C LYS A 263 7.16 -1.24 2.34
N PRO A 264 6.41 -1.01 3.46
CA PRO A 264 6.94 -0.37 4.68
C PRO A 264 7.89 -1.28 5.47
N MET A 265 7.80 -2.60 5.30
CA MET A 265 8.44 -3.59 6.15
C MET A 265 9.95 -3.40 6.30
N GLY A 266 10.65 -3.01 5.24
CA GLY A 266 12.10 -2.77 5.23
C GLY A 266 12.50 -1.30 5.12
N ASN A 267 11.56 -0.36 5.22
CA ASN A 267 11.81 1.09 5.05
C ASN A 267 12.61 1.43 3.77
N GLY A 268 12.32 0.73 2.66
CA GLY A 268 13.01 0.86 1.38
C GLY A 268 13.94 -0.32 1.04
N HIS A 269 14.34 -1.13 2.01
CA HIS A 269 15.05 -2.36 1.75
C HIS A 269 14.06 -3.49 1.36
N PRO A 270 14.35 -4.28 0.31
CA PRO A 270 13.43 -5.32 -0.17
C PRO A 270 13.19 -6.43 0.87
N ILE A 271 12.00 -6.47 1.42
CA ILE A 271 11.49 -7.57 2.25
C ILE A 271 9.97 -7.51 2.30
N ALA A 272 9.35 -8.68 2.32
CA ALA A 272 7.92 -8.88 2.44
C ALA A 272 7.65 -10.20 3.19
N ALA A 273 6.40 -10.45 3.56
CA ALA A 273 6.04 -11.69 4.23
C ALA A 273 4.60 -12.11 3.91
N VAL A 274 4.36 -13.41 4.06
CA VAL A 274 3.04 -14.00 4.25
C VAL A 274 3.00 -14.53 5.68
N ALA A 275 2.12 -13.99 6.50
CA ALA A 275 1.81 -14.53 7.82
C ALA A 275 0.42 -15.18 7.80
N GLY A 276 0.15 -16.16 8.65
CA GLY A 276 -1.14 -16.82 8.65
C GLY A 276 -1.30 -17.92 9.68
N ARG A 277 -2.45 -18.59 9.62
CA ARG A 277 -2.77 -19.70 10.51
C ARG A 277 -1.78 -20.85 10.34
N ALA A 278 -1.22 -21.34 11.43
CA ALA A 278 -0.23 -22.43 11.41
C ALA A 278 -0.76 -23.69 10.69
N GLY A 279 -2.06 -24.00 10.84
CA GLY A 279 -2.70 -25.14 10.14
C GLY A 279 -2.72 -24.97 8.61
N VAL A 280 -2.86 -23.75 8.10
CA VAL A 280 -2.83 -23.44 6.65
C VAL A 280 -1.42 -23.73 6.10
N PHE A 281 -0.37 -23.30 6.81
CA PHE A 281 1.01 -23.57 6.40
C PHE A 281 1.39 -25.04 6.53
N ALA A 282 0.90 -25.72 7.58
CA ALA A 282 1.13 -27.17 7.76
C ALA A 282 0.51 -27.98 6.61
N GLU A 283 -0.72 -27.63 6.17
CA GLU A 283 -1.36 -28.26 5.03
C GLU A 283 -0.61 -27.96 3.72
N PHE A 284 -0.21 -26.71 3.50
CA PHE A 284 0.58 -26.33 2.33
C PHE A 284 1.90 -27.10 2.25
N ALA A 285 2.55 -27.36 3.39
CA ALA A 285 3.83 -28.07 3.45
C ALA A 285 3.72 -29.56 3.11
N ARG A 286 2.51 -30.17 3.13
CA ARG A 286 2.33 -31.56 2.80
C ARG A 286 2.71 -31.87 1.36
N GLY A 287 3.83 -32.56 1.16
CA GLY A 287 4.35 -32.95 -0.14
C GLY A 287 4.88 -31.81 -1.01
N ARG A 288 5.06 -30.61 -0.45
CA ARG A 288 5.55 -29.41 -1.17
C ARG A 288 6.78 -28.85 -0.49
N ARG A 289 7.70 -28.33 -1.30
CA ARG A 289 8.87 -27.55 -0.84
C ARG A 289 8.70 -26.11 -1.29
N TYR A 290 9.06 -25.18 -0.40
CA TYR A 290 9.19 -23.78 -0.73
C TYR A 290 10.60 -23.29 -0.42
N PHE A 291 11.16 -22.50 -1.32
CA PHE A 291 12.44 -21.85 -1.13
C PHE A 291 12.47 -20.54 -1.95
N ASN A 292 12.89 -19.48 -1.31
CA ASN A 292 13.21 -18.20 -1.94
C ASN A 292 14.64 -17.83 -1.55
N THR A 293 15.49 -17.56 -2.54
CA THR A 293 16.93 -17.34 -2.31
C THR A 293 17.17 -16.13 -1.42
N TYR A 294 16.40 -15.06 -1.60
CA TYR A 294 16.62 -13.78 -0.90
C TYR A 294 15.56 -13.51 0.18
N GLY A 295 14.40 -14.15 0.12
CA GLY A 295 13.35 -14.02 1.11
C GLY A 295 13.83 -14.46 2.49
N GLY A 296 13.79 -13.55 3.49
CA GLY A 296 14.23 -13.82 4.84
C GLY A 296 15.75 -13.86 5.02
N ASN A 297 16.54 -13.29 4.11
CA ASN A 297 17.98 -13.14 4.34
C ASN A 297 18.25 -12.25 5.57
N SER A 298 19.37 -12.48 6.22
CA SER A 298 19.67 -11.85 7.51
C SER A 298 19.75 -10.33 7.46
N VAL A 299 20.18 -9.73 6.36
CA VAL A 299 20.26 -8.25 6.20
C VAL A 299 18.86 -7.65 6.08
N SER A 300 18.01 -8.25 5.25
CA SER A 300 16.63 -7.80 5.12
C SER A 300 15.84 -7.94 6.43
N CYS A 301 16.07 -9.06 7.16
CA CYS A 301 15.44 -9.27 8.47
C CYS A 301 15.91 -8.23 9.50
N ALA A 302 17.20 -7.86 9.52
CA ALA A 302 17.72 -6.83 10.40
C ALA A 302 17.10 -5.45 10.13
N ALA A 303 16.86 -5.12 8.84
CA ALA A 303 16.15 -3.89 8.47
C ALA A 303 14.72 -3.88 9.01
N ALA A 304 13.98 -4.97 8.78
CA ALA A 304 12.58 -5.06 9.20
C ALA A 304 12.42 -5.08 10.72
N LEU A 305 13.33 -5.73 11.45
CA LEU A 305 13.38 -5.67 12.91
C LEU A 305 13.58 -4.23 13.40
N ALA A 306 14.51 -3.49 12.81
CA ALA A 306 14.74 -2.09 13.16
C ALA A 306 13.49 -1.24 12.89
N VAL A 307 12.76 -1.48 11.80
CA VAL A 307 11.50 -0.79 11.50
C VAL A 307 10.46 -1.04 12.60
N LEU A 308 10.23 -2.30 12.99
CA LEU A 308 9.28 -2.62 14.07
C LEU A 308 9.67 -1.97 15.40
N GLN A 309 10.97 -1.97 15.71
CA GLN A 309 11.51 -1.33 16.92
C GLN A 309 11.29 0.20 16.92
N VAL A 310 11.57 0.87 15.81
CA VAL A 310 11.35 2.32 15.66
C VAL A 310 9.87 2.67 15.77
N ILE A 311 8.98 1.94 15.08
CA ILE A 311 7.52 2.17 15.17
C ILE A 311 7.07 2.15 16.64
N ARG A 312 7.58 1.21 17.43
CA ARG A 312 7.23 1.05 18.84
C ARG A 312 7.89 2.13 19.70
N ALA A 313 9.20 2.34 19.55
CA ALA A 313 9.98 3.26 20.40
C ALA A 313 9.56 4.71 20.23
N GLU A 314 9.22 5.11 19.01
CA GLU A 314 8.79 6.48 18.68
C GLU A 314 7.26 6.66 18.73
N ASN A 315 6.51 5.61 19.12
CA ASN A 315 5.06 5.63 19.23
C ASN A 315 4.37 6.13 17.95
N LEU A 316 4.83 5.63 16.79
CA LEU A 316 4.43 6.15 15.48
C LEU A 316 2.96 5.87 15.13
N LEU A 317 2.33 4.84 15.71
CA LEU A 317 0.89 4.62 15.55
C LEU A 317 0.08 5.81 16.11
N ALA A 318 0.38 6.21 17.34
CA ALA A 318 -0.29 7.35 17.95
C ALA A 318 -0.01 8.65 17.18
N ASN A 319 1.21 8.82 16.65
CA ASN A 319 1.52 9.94 15.77
C ASN A 319 0.70 9.92 14.49
N ALA A 320 0.60 8.78 13.81
CA ALA A 320 -0.20 8.62 12.61
C ALA A 320 -1.68 8.97 12.85
N GLN A 321 -2.22 8.58 14.02
CA GLN A 321 -3.59 8.91 14.39
C GLN A 321 -3.76 10.42 14.60
N ARG A 322 -2.91 11.06 15.42
CA ARG A 322 -2.99 12.51 15.72
C ARG A 322 -2.78 13.36 14.49
N SER A 323 -1.68 13.14 13.77
CA SER A 323 -1.31 13.92 12.58
C SER A 323 -2.28 13.67 11.42
N GLY A 324 -2.77 12.43 11.30
CA GLY A 324 -3.79 12.08 10.30
C GLY A 324 -5.13 12.78 10.56
N GLU A 325 -5.58 12.85 11.83
CA GLU A 325 -6.80 13.58 12.18
C GLU A 325 -6.65 15.09 11.97
N TYR A 326 -5.48 15.64 12.37
CA TYR A 326 -5.16 17.05 12.12
C TYR A 326 -5.23 17.38 10.62
N LEU A 327 -4.58 16.59 9.77
CA LEU A 327 -4.57 16.78 8.32
C LEU A 327 -5.97 16.60 7.72
N ARG A 328 -6.72 15.58 8.10
CA ARG A 328 -8.11 15.37 7.61
C ARG A 328 -9.04 16.51 7.99
N ARG A 329 -8.90 17.07 9.19
CA ARG A 329 -9.69 18.24 9.61
C ARG A 329 -9.37 19.44 8.71
N GLY A 330 -8.09 19.77 8.49
CA GLY A 330 -7.69 20.86 7.59
C GLY A 330 -8.17 20.65 6.15
N LEU A 331 -8.12 19.40 5.64
CA LEU A 331 -8.65 19.09 4.31
C LEU A 331 -10.18 19.27 4.22
N ARG A 332 -10.93 18.94 5.27
CA ARG A 332 -12.39 19.21 5.31
C ARG A 332 -12.70 20.71 5.38
N GLU A 333 -11.87 21.49 6.08
CA GLU A 333 -11.97 22.94 6.09
C GLU A 333 -11.67 23.55 4.70
N LEU A 334 -10.70 22.99 3.97
CA LEU A 334 -10.47 23.36 2.56
C LEU A 334 -11.68 23.00 1.68
N ALA A 335 -12.33 21.87 1.91
CA ALA A 335 -13.52 21.48 1.15
C ALA A 335 -14.70 22.47 1.31
N LEU A 336 -14.80 23.15 2.44
CA LEU A 336 -15.81 24.22 2.63
C LEU A 336 -15.53 25.45 1.76
N ARG A 337 -14.27 25.68 1.35
CA ARG A 337 -13.85 26.82 0.55
C ARG A 337 -13.67 26.48 -0.93
N HIS A 338 -13.42 25.23 -1.25
CA HIS A 338 -13.13 24.75 -2.61
C HIS A 338 -14.11 23.66 -3.05
N THR A 339 -15.08 24.03 -3.87
CA THR A 339 -16.10 23.10 -4.40
C THR A 339 -15.49 21.97 -5.28
N ALA A 340 -14.23 22.10 -5.69
CA ALA A 340 -13.49 21.05 -6.37
C ALA A 340 -13.20 19.85 -5.46
N ILE A 341 -13.11 20.02 -4.15
CA ILE A 341 -12.99 18.90 -3.20
C ILE A 341 -14.41 18.35 -2.97
N ARG A 342 -14.64 17.12 -3.40
CA ARG A 342 -15.93 16.44 -3.26
C ARG A 342 -16.04 15.68 -1.96
N GLU A 343 -14.96 14.99 -1.59
CA GLU A 343 -14.95 14.17 -0.39
C GLU A 343 -13.52 14.04 0.16
N VAL A 344 -13.40 13.93 1.49
CA VAL A 344 -12.15 13.63 2.20
C VAL A 344 -12.35 12.34 2.99
N ARG A 345 -11.70 11.28 2.56
CA ARG A 345 -11.74 9.95 3.17
C ARG A 345 -10.38 9.58 3.76
N GLY A 346 -10.32 8.65 4.68
CA GLY A 346 -9.04 8.12 5.16
C GLY A 346 -9.06 7.74 6.65
N ALA A 347 -8.01 7.04 7.05
CA ALA A 347 -7.70 6.70 8.43
C ALA A 347 -6.20 6.90 8.67
N GLY A 348 -5.83 7.40 9.85
CA GLY A 348 -4.44 7.74 10.15
C GLY A 348 -3.80 8.60 9.05
N LEU A 349 -2.63 8.21 8.61
CA LEU A 349 -1.86 8.84 7.53
C LEU A 349 -2.05 8.13 6.18
N PHE A 350 -3.26 7.63 5.91
CA PHE A 350 -3.68 7.20 4.60
C PHE A 350 -4.97 7.93 4.23
N ILE A 351 -4.86 8.94 3.37
CA ILE A 351 -5.93 9.88 3.06
C ILE A 351 -6.16 9.95 1.56
N GLY A 352 -7.43 9.91 1.17
CA GLY A 352 -7.92 10.18 -0.18
C GLY A 352 -8.71 11.49 -0.20
N VAL A 353 -8.40 12.36 -1.17
CA VAL A 353 -9.18 13.59 -1.42
C VAL A 353 -9.75 13.49 -2.83
N GLU A 354 -11.06 13.26 -2.92
CA GLU A 354 -11.72 13.15 -4.21
C GLU A 354 -11.97 14.54 -4.80
N LEU A 355 -11.52 14.72 -6.03
CA LEU A 355 -11.66 15.98 -6.78
C LEU A 355 -12.72 15.85 -7.88
N GLY A 356 -13.54 16.89 -8.00
CA GLY A 356 -14.47 17.11 -9.08
C GLY A 356 -14.01 18.20 -10.04
N ALA A 357 -14.98 18.80 -10.72
CA ALA A 357 -14.72 19.97 -11.56
C ALA A 357 -14.29 21.17 -10.69
N ASN A 358 -13.30 21.90 -11.17
CA ASN A 358 -12.80 23.11 -10.54
C ASN A 358 -13.13 24.34 -11.43
N SER A 359 -13.95 25.25 -10.92
CA SER A 359 -14.35 26.46 -11.64
C SER A 359 -13.19 27.42 -11.91
N ALA A 360 -12.14 27.39 -11.09
CA ALA A 360 -10.98 28.27 -11.27
C ALA A 360 -10.09 27.83 -12.46
N SER A 361 -9.96 26.51 -12.68
CA SER A 361 -9.15 25.95 -13.78
C SER A 361 -9.99 25.60 -15.02
N GLY A 362 -11.31 25.45 -14.88
CA GLY A 362 -12.20 24.93 -15.92
C GLY A 362 -12.03 23.43 -16.20
N LEU A 363 -11.19 22.73 -15.44
CA LEU A 363 -10.92 21.30 -15.57
C LEU A 363 -11.77 20.46 -14.60
N GLY A 364 -11.97 19.21 -14.89
CA GLY A 364 -12.67 18.27 -14.02
C GLY A 364 -11.97 16.92 -13.91
N GLY A 365 -12.31 16.17 -12.86
CA GLY A 365 -11.90 14.79 -12.66
C GLY A 365 -10.39 14.56 -12.75
N ALA A 366 -9.97 13.59 -13.56
CA ALA A 366 -8.58 13.19 -13.73
C ALA A 366 -7.65 14.33 -14.21
N ALA A 367 -8.14 15.20 -15.12
CA ALA A 367 -7.34 16.31 -15.63
C ALA A 367 -7.02 17.33 -14.52
N GLU A 368 -8.01 17.68 -13.70
CA GLU A 368 -7.81 18.55 -12.55
C GLU A 368 -6.87 17.91 -11.53
N THR A 369 -7.07 16.63 -11.21
CA THR A 369 -6.20 15.91 -10.25
C THR A 369 -4.75 15.91 -10.71
N ARG A 370 -4.49 15.63 -11.99
CA ARG A 370 -3.15 15.70 -12.58
C ARG A 370 -2.54 17.11 -12.47
N ARG A 371 -3.33 18.14 -12.77
CA ARG A 371 -2.90 19.53 -12.62
C ARG A 371 -2.52 19.85 -11.18
N ILE A 372 -3.36 19.46 -10.21
CA ILE A 372 -3.11 19.66 -8.77
C ILE A 372 -1.86 18.93 -8.32
N VAL A 373 -1.68 17.66 -8.67
CA VAL A 373 -0.47 16.87 -8.33
C VAL A 373 0.79 17.60 -8.79
N ASN A 374 0.82 18.09 -10.04
CA ASN A 374 1.96 18.82 -10.56
C ASN A 374 2.12 20.22 -9.94
N ALA A 375 1.01 20.91 -9.62
CA ALA A 375 1.05 22.19 -8.94
C ALA A 375 1.59 22.07 -7.51
N MET A 376 1.21 21.03 -6.76
CA MET A 376 1.74 20.74 -5.43
C MET A 376 3.23 20.37 -5.50
N CYS A 377 3.65 19.57 -6.48
CA CYS A 377 5.06 19.27 -6.71
C CYS A 377 5.88 20.57 -6.94
N ARG A 378 5.39 21.48 -7.77
CA ARG A 378 6.02 22.80 -7.95
C ARG A 378 6.07 23.64 -6.68
N ARG A 379 5.22 23.36 -5.69
CA ARG A 379 5.21 23.99 -4.35
C ARG A 379 5.99 23.23 -3.29
N GLY A 380 6.68 22.17 -3.71
CA GLY A 380 7.53 21.38 -2.81
C GLY A 380 6.78 20.33 -1.98
N VAL A 381 5.61 19.87 -2.44
CA VAL A 381 4.87 18.78 -1.81
C VAL A 381 4.57 17.67 -2.83
N LEU A 382 5.01 16.45 -2.54
CA LEU A 382 4.82 15.29 -3.40
C LEU A 382 3.58 14.51 -2.97
N VAL A 383 2.62 14.36 -3.87
CA VAL A 383 1.41 13.54 -3.70
C VAL A 383 1.17 12.71 -4.94
N GLY A 384 0.35 11.67 -4.84
CA GLY A 384 -0.08 10.85 -5.96
C GLY A 384 -1.57 10.95 -6.25
N SER A 385 -2.04 10.18 -7.22
CA SER A 385 -3.45 10.00 -7.51
C SER A 385 -3.83 8.52 -7.53
N THR A 386 -5.11 8.24 -7.39
CA THR A 386 -5.69 6.89 -7.38
C THR A 386 -7.19 6.94 -7.73
N GLY A 387 -7.84 5.78 -7.65
CA GLY A 387 -9.26 5.61 -7.96
C GLY A 387 -9.51 5.36 -9.43
N ARG A 388 -10.58 4.64 -9.74
CA ARG A 388 -10.97 4.24 -11.11
C ARG A 388 -11.01 5.42 -12.09
N ASN A 389 -11.40 6.59 -11.60
CA ASN A 389 -11.48 7.81 -12.40
C ASN A 389 -10.21 8.67 -12.30
N ALA A 390 -9.12 8.19 -11.66
CA ALA A 390 -7.88 8.92 -11.40
C ALA A 390 -8.11 10.33 -10.83
N ASN A 391 -9.17 10.50 -10.03
CA ASN A 391 -9.62 11.79 -9.49
C ASN A 391 -9.49 11.90 -7.96
N VAL A 392 -8.80 10.96 -7.32
CA VAL A 392 -8.54 10.97 -5.88
C VAL A 392 -7.08 11.27 -5.63
N LEU A 393 -6.75 12.37 -4.93
CA LEU A 393 -5.40 12.58 -4.41
C LEU A 393 -5.11 11.53 -3.34
N LYS A 394 -3.98 10.85 -3.47
CA LYS A 394 -3.53 9.80 -2.56
C LYS A 394 -2.39 10.31 -1.70
N ILE A 395 -2.65 10.49 -0.41
CA ILE A 395 -1.73 11.08 0.56
C ILE A 395 -1.28 10.00 1.55
N ARG A 396 0.03 9.69 1.57
CA ARG A 396 0.62 8.61 2.38
C ARG A 396 2.05 8.97 2.81
N PRO A 397 2.23 10.00 3.65
CA PRO A 397 3.57 10.40 4.12
C PRO A 397 4.19 9.34 5.04
N PRO A 398 5.49 9.43 5.38
CA PRO A 398 6.05 8.70 6.51
C PRO A 398 5.24 8.90 7.79
N LEU A 399 5.25 7.93 8.71
CA LEU A 399 4.50 8.02 9.98
C LEU A 399 5.08 9.07 10.93
N THR A 400 6.26 9.57 10.64
CA THR A 400 6.94 10.68 11.34
C THR A 400 6.39 12.07 10.98
N LEU A 401 5.43 12.16 10.04
CA LEU A 401 4.80 13.43 9.69
C LEU A 401 4.16 14.08 10.92
N GLU A 402 4.48 15.35 11.16
CA GLU A 402 3.98 16.17 12.24
C GLU A 402 3.01 17.26 11.76
N PRO A 403 2.22 17.91 12.65
CA PRO A 403 1.26 18.95 12.28
C PRO A 403 1.83 20.08 11.41
N GLN A 404 3.05 20.57 11.70
CA GLN A 404 3.68 21.61 10.88
C GLN A 404 3.93 21.18 9.42
N HIS A 405 4.18 19.89 9.19
CA HIS A 405 4.30 19.33 7.84
C HIS A 405 2.93 19.24 7.16
N ALA A 406 1.89 18.95 7.94
CA ALA A 406 0.52 18.95 7.44
C ALA A 406 0.09 20.36 7.00
N ASP A 407 0.47 21.41 7.74
CA ASP A 407 0.20 22.80 7.35
C ASP A 407 0.80 23.15 5.98
N LEU A 408 2.05 22.73 5.72
CA LEU A 408 2.68 22.92 4.40
C LEU A 408 1.92 22.22 3.27
N LEU A 409 1.40 21.03 3.54
CA LEU A 409 0.59 20.29 2.57
C LEU A 409 -0.74 21.00 2.31
N LEU A 410 -1.41 21.44 3.36
CA LEU A 410 -2.68 22.17 3.27
C LEU A 410 -2.52 23.48 2.49
N ASP A 411 -1.49 24.25 2.79
CA ASP A 411 -1.17 25.50 2.08
C ASP A 411 -0.87 25.25 0.61
N ALA A 412 -0.07 24.23 0.30
CA ALA A 412 0.25 23.87 -1.08
C ALA A 412 -1.01 23.45 -1.87
N LEU A 413 -1.92 22.69 -1.23
CA LEU A 413 -3.17 22.29 -1.85
C LEU A 413 -4.11 23.48 -2.06
N ASP A 414 -4.30 24.35 -1.04
CA ASP A 414 -5.13 25.54 -1.11
C ASP A 414 -4.70 26.44 -2.29
N GLN A 415 -3.41 26.79 -2.34
CA GLN A 415 -2.85 27.58 -3.43
C GLN A 415 -2.97 26.90 -4.81
N SER A 416 -2.86 25.57 -4.85
CA SER A 416 -3.01 24.82 -6.11
C SER A 416 -4.44 24.81 -6.62
N LEU A 417 -5.43 24.79 -5.72
CA LEU A 417 -6.85 24.85 -6.06
C LEU A 417 -7.28 26.24 -6.54
N GLN A 418 -6.66 27.31 -6.02
CA GLN A 418 -6.93 28.70 -6.44
C GLN A 418 -6.27 29.08 -7.78
N SER A 419 -5.20 28.36 -8.17
CA SER A 419 -4.45 28.68 -9.38
C SER A 419 -5.30 28.43 -10.64
N ARG A 420 -5.38 29.43 -11.53
CA ARG A 420 -5.89 29.26 -12.90
C ARG A 420 -4.85 28.48 -13.73
N VAL A 421 -5.33 27.82 -14.79
CA VAL A 421 -4.45 27.12 -15.76
C VAL A 421 -3.57 28.13 -16.51
#